data_30d47b7b4e63a4422f631b364fcc3129
#
_entry.id   30d47b7b4e63a4422f631b364fcc3129
#
_cell.length_a   1.000
_cell.length_b   1.000
_cell.length_c   1.000
_cell.angle_alpha   90.00
_cell.angle_beta   90.00
_cell.angle_gamma   90.00
#
_symmetry.space_group_name_H-M   'P 1'
#
loop_
_entity.id
_entity.type
_entity.pdbx_description
1 polymer ?
#
loop_
_entity_poly.entity_id
_entity_poly.type
_entity_poly.pdbx_seq_one_letter_code
_entity_poly.pdbx_strand_id
1 'polypeptide(L)'
;VGMTYDTRIEYLFDLLANKEKSKSDRFYFTFDYYDSLFRENKEKGNDAIDFVNNEWKRLRTLVQTMQDWYDNKTYYHYVGYLISQGYSVNELKNIQFPVDKDGKYASVPKKTEFISKLEELIRKQTKQYRHKDLMKSSKGLTPVLLLFNVLNVLDNSEDSDRFPFHYYKNTTWNEEHVAPATPFEPNNKNRCFQFAAQMLEYYTDVSYFEILDGLTKENNRKPKNERKKKYALVNDAVETVIPLYEGVISHDDGLSICIDLLKIFKARGNEQENLAAKVFKEIIESLGIQENTLDSDDGSRDYIWNQVLLDEGTNKSYGNAIFPYKRMHI
;
A
#
# COMPACT_ATOMS: atom_id res chain seq x y z
N VAL A 1 -15.69 -5.75 -2.12
CA VAL A 1 -16.55 -6.85 -1.67
C VAL A 1 -16.96 -6.56 -0.24
N GLY A 2 -18.13 -5.98 -0.01
CA GLY A 2 -18.63 -5.60 1.32
C GLY A 2 -19.49 -6.70 1.97
N MET A 3 -19.30 -7.98 1.63
CA MET A 3 -20.06 -9.06 2.27
C MET A 3 -19.22 -9.63 3.43
N THR A 4 -19.78 -9.58 4.64
CA THR A 4 -19.27 -10.33 5.79
C THR A 4 -19.88 -11.72 5.72
N TYR A 5 -19.03 -12.75 5.71
CA TYR A 5 -19.45 -14.14 5.77
C TYR A 5 -19.21 -14.67 7.18
N ASP A 6 -20.20 -15.31 7.74
CA ASP A 6 -20.08 -15.96 9.05
C ASP A 6 -19.16 -17.18 8.95
N THR A 7 -19.13 -17.84 7.78
CA THR A 7 -18.26 -18.96 7.52
C THR A 7 -17.56 -18.87 6.16
N ARG A 8 -16.31 -19.39 6.07
CA ARG A 8 -15.58 -19.49 4.79
C ARG A 8 -16.27 -20.45 3.80
N ILE A 9 -17.01 -21.44 4.30
CA ILE A 9 -17.74 -22.42 3.47
C ILE A 9 -18.87 -21.74 2.71
N GLU A 10 -19.64 -20.88 3.35
CA GLU A 10 -20.72 -20.12 2.70
C GLU A 10 -20.21 -19.33 1.49
N TYR A 11 -19.07 -18.64 1.66
CA TYR A 11 -18.44 -17.92 0.54
C TYR A 11 -18.08 -18.82 -0.64
N LEU A 12 -17.59 -20.04 -0.39
CA LEU A 12 -17.23 -20.99 -1.44
C LEU A 12 -18.48 -21.46 -2.22
N PHE A 13 -19.57 -21.73 -1.54
CA PHE A 13 -20.82 -22.10 -2.19
C PHE A 13 -21.43 -20.94 -2.97
N ASP A 14 -21.36 -19.73 -2.45
CA ASP A 14 -21.80 -18.53 -3.16
C ASP A 14 -20.97 -18.28 -4.43
N LEU A 15 -19.66 -18.54 -4.42
CA LEU A 15 -18.81 -18.49 -5.59
C LEU A 15 -19.19 -19.56 -6.63
N LEU A 16 -19.46 -20.81 -6.20
CA LEU A 16 -19.87 -21.89 -7.11
C LEU A 16 -21.24 -21.62 -7.72
N ALA A 17 -22.14 -21.03 -6.95
CA ALA A 17 -23.48 -20.62 -7.42
C ALA A 17 -23.43 -19.34 -8.27
N ASN A 18 -22.28 -18.73 -8.44
CA ASN A 18 -22.09 -17.45 -9.14
C ASN A 18 -23.01 -16.33 -8.60
N LYS A 19 -23.12 -16.25 -7.27
CA LYS A 19 -23.94 -15.22 -6.61
C LYS A 19 -23.28 -13.84 -6.81
N GLU A 20 -24.00 -12.98 -7.52
CA GLU A 20 -23.58 -11.60 -7.76
C GLU A 20 -23.97 -10.70 -6.58
N LYS A 21 -23.30 -9.55 -6.44
CA LYS A 21 -23.66 -8.55 -5.41
C LYS A 21 -25.09 -8.08 -5.47
N SER A 22 -25.66 -7.95 -6.68
CA SER A 22 -27.06 -7.58 -6.90
C SER A 22 -28.06 -8.61 -6.39
N LYS A 23 -27.60 -9.85 -6.14
CA LYS A 23 -28.39 -10.96 -5.62
C LYS A 23 -28.13 -11.21 -4.13
N SER A 24 -27.32 -10.38 -3.48
CA SER A 24 -26.95 -10.51 -2.06
C SER A 24 -28.16 -10.45 -1.12
N ASP A 25 -29.21 -9.72 -1.50
CA ASP A 25 -30.44 -9.57 -0.71
C ASP A 25 -31.32 -10.81 -0.71
N ARG A 26 -31.04 -11.81 -1.57
CA ARG A 26 -31.73 -13.10 -1.57
C ARG A 26 -31.04 -14.03 -0.58
N PHE A 27 -31.54 -14.05 0.64
CA PHE A 27 -30.99 -14.88 1.72
C PHE A 27 -30.84 -16.37 1.32
N TYR A 28 -31.81 -16.92 0.59
CA TYR A 28 -31.83 -18.33 0.14
C TYR A 28 -31.24 -18.55 -1.26
N PHE A 29 -30.61 -17.57 -1.91
CA PHE A 29 -30.15 -17.67 -3.29
C PHE A 29 -29.33 -18.93 -3.58
N THR A 30 -28.36 -19.21 -2.75
CA THR A 30 -27.43 -20.34 -2.93
C THR A 30 -28.14 -21.68 -2.67
N PHE A 31 -29.02 -21.72 -1.69
CA PHE A 31 -29.87 -22.89 -1.45
C PHE A 31 -30.77 -23.15 -2.64
N ASP A 32 -31.51 -22.16 -3.13
CA ASP A 32 -32.40 -22.29 -4.26
C ASP A 32 -31.66 -22.73 -5.53
N TYR A 33 -30.43 -22.25 -5.73
CA TYR A 33 -29.57 -22.68 -6.84
C TYR A 33 -29.26 -24.18 -6.76
N TYR A 34 -28.84 -24.68 -5.63
CA TYR A 34 -28.50 -26.10 -5.46
C TYR A 34 -29.74 -27.01 -5.45
N ASP A 35 -30.84 -26.57 -4.89
CA ASP A 35 -32.11 -27.30 -4.92
C ASP A 35 -32.62 -27.47 -6.39
N SER A 36 -32.58 -26.38 -7.15
CA SER A 36 -32.93 -26.40 -8.57
C SER A 36 -32.04 -27.35 -9.39
N LEU A 37 -30.72 -27.26 -9.19
CA LEU A 37 -29.75 -28.15 -9.83
C LEU A 37 -29.97 -29.62 -9.48
N PHE A 38 -30.29 -29.92 -8.23
CA PHE A 38 -30.57 -31.28 -7.77
C PHE A 38 -31.85 -31.83 -8.39
N ARG A 39 -32.91 -31.02 -8.48
CA ARG A 39 -34.18 -31.41 -9.12
C ARG A 39 -33.99 -31.69 -10.61
N GLU A 40 -33.32 -30.81 -11.34
CA GLU A 40 -32.99 -31.03 -12.75
C GLU A 40 -32.19 -32.30 -12.98
N ASN A 41 -31.22 -32.59 -12.10
CA ASN A 41 -30.40 -33.78 -12.17
C ASN A 41 -31.24 -35.05 -11.99
N LYS A 42 -32.19 -35.03 -11.04
CA LYS A 42 -33.11 -36.11 -10.79
C LYS A 42 -34.12 -36.34 -11.96
N GLU A 43 -34.62 -35.25 -12.56
CA GLU A 43 -35.51 -35.32 -13.72
C GLU A 43 -34.82 -35.93 -14.94
N LYS A 44 -33.49 -35.71 -15.09
CA LYS A 44 -32.67 -36.36 -16.12
C LYS A 44 -32.34 -37.82 -15.82
N GLY A 45 -32.84 -38.38 -14.69
CA GLY A 45 -32.62 -39.77 -14.29
C GLY A 45 -31.19 -40.06 -13.78
N ASN A 46 -30.41 -39.06 -13.45
CA ASN A 46 -29.07 -39.25 -12.92
C ASN A 46 -29.10 -39.62 -11.43
N ASP A 47 -28.06 -40.35 -10.99
CA ASP A 47 -27.92 -40.75 -9.59
C ASP A 47 -27.64 -39.51 -8.69
N ALA A 48 -28.36 -39.47 -7.56
CA ALA A 48 -28.18 -38.39 -6.57
C ALA A 48 -26.80 -38.41 -5.91
N ILE A 49 -26.20 -39.58 -5.73
CA ILE A 49 -24.86 -39.74 -5.15
C ILE A 49 -23.81 -39.19 -6.13
N ASP A 50 -23.97 -39.49 -7.42
CA ASP A 50 -23.06 -38.95 -8.44
C ASP A 50 -23.15 -37.42 -8.53
N PHE A 51 -24.37 -36.87 -8.42
CA PHE A 51 -24.55 -35.42 -8.36
C PHE A 51 -23.77 -34.80 -7.18
N VAL A 52 -23.99 -35.29 -5.96
CA VAL A 52 -23.33 -34.79 -4.76
C VAL A 52 -21.81 -34.93 -4.89
N ASN A 53 -21.30 -36.06 -5.37
CA ASN A 53 -19.90 -36.29 -5.59
C ASN A 53 -19.26 -35.29 -6.59
N ASN A 54 -19.99 -34.96 -7.66
CA ASN A 54 -19.54 -33.99 -8.65
C ASN A 54 -19.49 -32.57 -8.10
N GLU A 55 -20.51 -32.14 -7.34
CA GLU A 55 -20.49 -30.83 -6.69
C GLU A 55 -19.37 -30.74 -5.62
N TRP A 56 -19.13 -31.83 -4.89
CA TRP A 56 -18.01 -31.89 -3.94
C TRP A 56 -16.65 -31.81 -4.63
N LYS A 57 -16.47 -32.43 -5.80
CA LYS A 57 -15.26 -32.27 -6.63
C LYS A 57 -15.09 -30.82 -7.09
N ARG A 58 -16.16 -30.15 -7.51
CA ARG A 58 -16.13 -28.74 -7.91
C ARG A 58 -15.69 -27.84 -6.74
N LEU A 59 -16.24 -28.05 -5.55
CA LEU A 59 -15.85 -27.36 -4.34
C LEU A 59 -14.36 -27.56 -4.01
N ARG A 60 -13.92 -28.81 -4.04
CA ARG A 60 -12.51 -29.18 -3.79
C ARG A 60 -11.58 -28.50 -4.78
N THR A 61 -11.92 -28.50 -6.06
CA THR A 61 -11.12 -27.82 -7.10
C THR A 61 -11.03 -26.32 -6.84
N LEU A 62 -12.13 -25.68 -6.45
CA LEU A 62 -12.12 -24.26 -6.10
C LEU A 62 -11.18 -23.96 -4.93
N VAL A 63 -11.27 -24.75 -3.85
CA VAL A 63 -10.40 -24.59 -2.68
C VAL A 63 -8.93 -24.76 -3.05
N GLN A 64 -8.59 -25.81 -3.82
CA GLN A 64 -7.22 -26.05 -4.29
C GLN A 64 -6.73 -24.89 -5.16
N THR A 65 -7.57 -24.38 -6.08
CA THR A 65 -7.21 -23.22 -6.91
C THR A 65 -6.89 -21.99 -6.06
N MET A 66 -7.72 -21.71 -5.06
CA MET A 66 -7.47 -20.55 -4.18
C MET A 66 -6.21 -20.75 -3.33
N GLN A 67 -5.93 -21.98 -2.90
CA GLN A 67 -4.70 -22.32 -2.19
C GLN A 67 -3.47 -22.12 -3.10
N ASP A 68 -3.51 -22.62 -4.34
CA ASP A 68 -2.43 -22.44 -5.32
C ASP A 68 -2.16 -20.95 -5.61
N TRP A 69 -3.23 -20.14 -5.69
CA TRP A 69 -3.09 -18.69 -5.89
C TRP A 69 -2.45 -18.00 -4.68
N TYR A 70 -2.74 -18.48 -3.48
CA TYR A 70 -2.13 -17.95 -2.26
C TYR A 70 -0.66 -18.36 -2.13
N ASP A 71 -0.34 -19.63 -2.37
CA ASP A 71 1.00 -20.19 -2.17
C ASP A 71 1.99 -19.69 -3.23
N ASN A 72 1.53 -19.49 -4.46
CA ASN A 72 2.37 -18.97 -5.52
C ASN A 72 2.46 -17.45 -5.48
N LYS A 73 3.64 -16.89 -5.21
CA LYS A 73 3.88 -15.44 -5.09
C LYS A 73 3.36 -14.64 -6.30
N THR A 74 3.67 -15.08 -7.52
CA THR A 74 3.23 -14.41 -8.75
C THR A 74 1.70 -14.45 -8.90
N TYR A 75 1.08 -15.61 -8.66
CA TYR A 75 -0.38 -15.71 -8.72
C TYR A 75 -1.04 -14.82 -7.69
N TYR A 76 -0.55 -14.84 -6.43
CA TYR A 76 -1.08 -14.00 -5.37
C TYR A 76 -1.14 -12.53 -5.77
N HIS A 77 -0.02 -12.01 -6.30
CA HIS A 77 0.10 -10.61 -6.66
C HIS A 77 -0.74 -10.24 -7.89
N TYR A 78 -0.70 -11.04 -8.95
CA TYR A 78 -1.45 -10.74 -10.19
C TYR A 78 -2.96 -10.93 -10.02
N VAL A 79 -3.37 -12.02 -9.38
CA VAL A 79 -4.80 -12.29 -9.08
C VAL A 79 -5.33 -11.24 -8.09
N GLY A 80 -4.58 -10.94 -7.03
CA GLY A 80 -4.96 -9.93 -6.04
C GLY A 80 -5.12 -8.54 -6.66
N TYR A 81 -4.19 -8.14 -7.54
CA TYR A 81 -4.30 -6.89 -8.29
C TYR A 81 -5.57 -6.87 -9.18
N LEU A 82 -5.79 -7.91 -9.98
CA LEU A 82 -6.96 -7.97 -10.87
C LEU A 82 -8.28 -7.96 -10.09
N ILE A 83 -8.37 -8.65 -8.95
CA ILE A 83 -9.53 -8.58 -8.06
C ILE A 83 -9.72 -7.15 -7.51
N SER A 84 -8.64 -6.46 -7.18
CA SER A 84 -8.74 -5.05 -6.73
C SER A 84 -9.25 -4.12 -7.83
N GLN A 85 -9.04 -4.48 -9.11
CA GLN A 85 -9.53 -3.77 -10.29
C GLN A 85 -10.94 -4.22 -10.73
N GLY A 86 -11.60 -5.08 -9.96
CA GLY A 86 -12.99 -5.46 -10.17
C GLY A 86 -13.23 -6.80 -10.86
N TYR A 87 -12.16 -7.53 -11.22
CA TYR A 87 -12.34 -8.91 -11.72
C TYR A 87 -12.88 -9.81 -10.61
N SER A 88 -13.80 -10.69 -10.97
CA SER A 88 -14.31 -11.69 -10.03
C SER A 88 -13.39 -12.90 -9.94
N VAL A 89 -13.45 -13.60 -8.81
CA VAL A 89 -12.73 -14.88 -8.62
C VAL A 89 -13.13 -15.90 -9.69
N ASN A 90 -14.42 -15.93 -10.07
CA ASN A 90 -14.91 -16.86 -11.09
C ASN A 90 -14.36 -16.56 -12.48
N GLU A 91 -14.26 -15.29 -12.87
CA GLU A 91 -13.62 -14.92 -14.15
C GLU A 91 -12.19 -15.41 -14.21
N LEU A 92 -11.39 -15.16 -13.16
CA LEU A 92 -9.98 -15.56 -13.11
C LEU A 92 -9.83 -17.10 -13.04
N LYS A 93 -10.70 -17.78 -12.28
CA LYS A 93 -10.74 -19.24 -12.25
C LYS A 93 -11.04 -19.84 -13.63
N ASN A 94 -11.97 -19.25 -14.38
CA ASN A 94 -12.33 -19.72 -15.72
C ASN A 94 -11.20 -19.50 -16.74
N ILE A 95 -10.31 -18.56 -16.51
CA ILE A 95 -9.09 -18.39 -17.31
C ILE A 95 -8.11 -19.52 -17.03
N GLN A 96 -7.95 -19.94 -15.78
CA GLN A 96 -7.07 -21.04 -15.38
C GLN A 96 -7.68 -22.41 -15.75
N PHE A 97 -8.98 -22.55 -15.63
CA PHE A 97 -9.73 -23.77 -15.90
C PHE A 97 -10.87 -23.47 -16.88
N PRO A 98 -10.56 -23.24 -18.15
CA PRO A 98 -11.59 -22.96 -19.14
C PRO A 98 -12.56 -24.15 -19.24
N VAL A 99 -13.84 -23.84 -19.28
CA VAL A 99 -14.92 -24.82 -19.41
C VAL A 99 -15.47 -24.72 -20.83
N ASP A 100 -15.67 -25.85 -21.50
CA ASP A 100 -16.30 -25.90 -22.80
C ASP A 100 -17.82 -25.65 -22.72
N LYS A 101 -18.48 -25.65 -23.89
CA LYS A 101 -19.93 -25.41 -23.98
C LYS A 101 -20.77 -26.45 -23.26
N ASP A 102 -20.22 -27.63 -23.02
CA ASP A 102 -20.86 -28.77 -22.36
C ASP A 102 -20.54 -28.80 -20.84
N GLY A 103 -19.86 -27.78 -20.32
CA GLY A 103 -19.51 -27.69 -18.92
C GLY A 103 -18.33 -28.56 -18.49
N LYS A 104 -17.60 -29.16 -19.47
CA LYS A 104 -16.41 -29.95 -19.18
C LYS A 104 -15.17 -29.06 -19.17
N TYR A 105 -14.25 -29.35 -18.27
CA TYR A 105 -12.97 -28.66 -18.24
C TYR A 105 -12.18 -28.96 -19.54
N ALA A 106 -11.82 -27.90 -20.25
CA ALA A 106 -10.82 -27.97 -21.30
C ALA A 106 -9.44 -28.28 -20.68
N SER A 107 -8.42 -28.50 -21.51
CA SER A 107 -7.06 -28.73 -20.99
C SER A 107 -6.63 -27.60 -20.04
N VAL A 108 -6.19 -27.98 -18.85
CA VAL A 108 -5.64 -27.01 -17.89
C VAL A 108 -4.37 -26.36 -18.50
N PRO A 109 -4.33 -25.04 -18.64
CA PRO A 109 -3.16 -24.37 -19.19
C PRO A 109 -1.94 -24.59 -18.31
N LYS A 110 -0.76 -24.63 -18.92
CA LYS A 110 0.49 -24.67 -18.17
C LYS A 110 0.62 -23.43 -17.28
N LYS A 111 1.38 -23.55 -16.21
CA LYS A 111 1.65 -22.46 -15.26
C LYS A 111 2.07 -21.16 -15.98
N THR A 112 2.98 -21.27 -16.95
CA THR A 112 3.46 -20.14 -17.76
C THR A 112 2.36 -19.51 -18.61
N GLU A 113 1.46 -20.30 -19.16
CA GLU A 113 0.35 -19.83 -19.98
C GLU A 113 -0.68 -19.06 -19.13
N PHE A 114 -0.95 -19.54 -17.91
CA PHE A 114 -1.82 -18.82 -17.00
C PHE A 114 -1.24 -17.47 -16.57
N ILE A 115 0.06 -17.43 -16.22
CA ILE A 115 0.77 -16.18 -15.93
C ILE A 115 0.67 -15.21 -17.11
N SER A 116 0.95 -15.67 -18.32
CA SER A 116 0.87 -14.81 -19.52
C SER A 116 -0.53 -14.26 -19.76
N LYS A 117 -1.58 -15.02 -19.45
CA LYS A 117 -2.97 -14.54 -19.53
C LYS A 117 -3.27 -13.49 -18.47
N LEU A 118 -2.80 -13.66 -17.22
CA LEU A 118 -2.93 -12.65 -16.18
C LEU A 118 -2.21 -11.36 -16.56
N GLU A 119 -0.99 -11.46 -17.08
CA GLU A 119 -0.23 -10.30 -17.60
C GLU A 119 -0.95 -9.59 -18.74
N GLU A 120 -1.56 -10.34 -19.67
CA GLU A 120 -2.36 -9.75 -20.73
C GLU A 120 -3.54 -8.96 -20.20
N LEU A 121 -4.25 -9.47 -19.19
CA LEU A 121 -5.33 -8.75 -18.53
C LEU A 121 -4.84 -7.48 -17.83
N ILE A 122 -3.72 -7.55 -17.12
CA ILE A 122 -3.09 -6.40 -16.46
C ILE A 122 -2.72 -5.36 -17.52
N ARG A 123 -2.06 -5.77 -18.61
CA ARG A 123 -1.71 -4.87 -19.72
C ARG A 123 -2.94 -4.27 -20.38
N LYS A 124 -4.02 -5.04 -20.57
CA LYS A 124 -5.28 -4.54 -21.11
C LYS A 124 -5.90 -3.47 -20.18
N GLN A 125 -5.87 -3.71 -18.88
CA GLN A 125 -6.36 -2.78 -17.88
C GLN A 125 -5.57 -1.47 -17.86
N THR A 126 -4.26 -1.52 -18.02
CA THR A 126 -3.36 -0.36 -17.94
C THR A 126 -3.10 0.33 -19.28
N LYS A 127 -3.21 -0.38 -20.41
CA LYS A 127 -2.91 0.14 -21.78
C LYS A 127 -3.73 1.38 -22.17
N GLN A 128 -4.92 1.54 -21.60
CA GLN A 128 -5.77 2.71 -21.87
C GLN A 128 -5.19 4.00 -21.29
N TYR A 129 -4.26 3.88 -20.33
CA TYR A 129 -3.64 5.02 -19.68
C TYR A 129 -2.31 5.36 -20.35
N ARG A 130 -2.18 6.61 -20.80
CA ARG A 130 -0.91 7.12 -21.30
C ARG A 130 -0.19 7.83 -20.17
N HIS A 131 1.10 7.62 -20.08
CA HIS A 131 1.94 8.25 -19.07
C HIS A 131 1.71 9.77 -18.93
N LYS A 132 1.58 10.49 -20.05
CA LYS A 132 1.32 11.93 -20.05
C LYS A 132 -0.07 12.36 -19.57
N ASP A 133 -1.01 11.42 -19.49
CA ASP A 133 -2.38 11.67 -19.07
C ASP A 133 -2.61 11.24 -17.60
N LEU A 134 -1.58 10.67 -16.97
CA LEU A 134 -1.63 10.22 -15.56
C LEU A 134 -1.18 11.34 -14.64
N MET A 135 -2.15 12.07 -14.16
CA MET A 135 -2.00 13.16 -13.20
C MET A 135 -2.76 12.84 -11.91
N LYS A 136 -2.44 13.55 -10.85
CA LYS A 136 -3.18 13.47 -9.58
C LYS A 136 -4.68 13.58 -9.82
N SER A 137 -5.45 12.71 -9.17
CA SER A 137 -6.91 12.58 -9.32
C SER A 137 -7.40 12.11 -10.70
N SER A 138 -6.53 11.70 -11.62
CA SER A 138 -6.98 11.03 -12.84
C SER A 138 -7.42 9.59 -12.52
N LYS A 139 -8.48 9.12 -13.21
CA LYS A 139 -9.04 7.77 -12.97
C LYS A 139 -8.05 6.61 -13.13
N GLY A 140 -6.96 6.83 -13.88
CA GLY A 140 -5.96 5.82 -14.16
C GLY A 140 -4.79 5.82 -13.19
N LEU A 141 -4.61 6.86 -12.39
CA LEU A 141 -3.42 7.01 -11.56
C LEU A 141 -3.37 5.98 -10.44
N THR A 142 -4.40 5.89 -9.60
CA THR A 142 -4.46 4.92 -8.49
C THR A 142 -4.25 3.47 -8.95
N PRO A 143 -4.91 2.95 -10.01
CA PRO A 143 -4.63 1.62 -10.53
C PRO A 143 -3.18 1.39 -10.94
N VAL A 144 -2.54 2.37 -11.58
CA VAL A 144 -1.16 2.24 -12.03
C VAL A 144 -0.18 2.30 -10.85
N LEU A 145 -0.39 3.21 -9.90
CA LEU A 145 0.43 3.29 -8.69
C LEU A 145 0.26 2.03 -7.80
N LEU A 146 -0.96 1.50 -7.71
CA LEU A 146 -1.19 0.22 -7.03
C LEU A 146 -0.42 -0.92 -7.70
N LEU A 147 -0.47 -0.98 -9.04
CA LEU A 147 0.30 -1.99 -9.77
C LEU A 147 1.79 -1.85 -9.50
N PHE A 148 2.32 -0.63 -9.47
CA PHE A 148 3.71 -0.38 -9.14
C PHE A 148 4.06 -0.91 -7.74
N ASN A 149 3.26 -0.60 -6.71
CA ASN A 149 3.47 -1.10 -5.36
C ASN A 149 3.41 -2.64 -5.29
N VAL A 150 2.47 -3.25 -5.99
CA VAL A 150 2.32 -4.72 -6.06
C VAL A 150 3.53 -5.38 -6.73
N LEU A 151 4.01 -4.82 -7.86
CA LEU A 151 5.17 -5.35 -8.57
C LEU A 151 6.46 -5.13 -7.78
N ASN A 152 6.59 -4.01 -7.07
CA ASN A 152 7.74 -3.76 -6.22
C ASN A 152 7.89 -4.82 -5.11
N VAL A 153 6.78 -5.21 -4.47
CA VAL A 153 6.79 -6.32 -3.49
C VAL A 153 7.08 -7.65 -4.17
N LEU A 154 6.57 -7.88 -5.38
CA LEU A 154 6.82 -9.11 -6.13
C LEU A 154 8.30 -9.27 -6.47
N ASP A 155 8.97 -8.20 -6.90
CA ASP A 155 10.32 -8.25 -7.48
C ASP A 155 11.44 -8.07 -6.45
N ASN A 156 11.21 -7.26 -5.41
CA ASN A 156 12.28 -6.79 -4.50
C ASN A 156 12.21 -7.37 -3.08
N SER A 157 11.19 -8.15 -2.75
CA SER A 157 11.02 -8.71 -1.41
C SER A 157 11.32 -10.21 -1.36
N GLU A 158 11.41 -10.76 -0.15
CA GLU A 158 11.59 -12.20 0.06
C GLU A 158 10.40 -13.02 -0.49
N ASP A 159 10.60 -14.32 -0.73
CA ASP A 159 9.54 -15.20 -1.25
C ASP A 159 8.32 -15.30 -0.34
N SER A 160 8.49 -15.07 0.96
CA SER A 160 7.41 -15.04 1.95
C SER A 160 6.54 -13.80 1.86
N ASP A 161 7.06 -12.71 1.32
CA ASP A 161 6.39 -11.42 1.34
C ASP A 161 5.22 -11.37 0.38
N ARG A 162 4.15 -10.76 0.84
CA ARG A 162 2.89 -10.61 0.09
C ARG A 162 2.38 -9.19 0.23
N PHE A 163 1.99 -8.57 -0.91
CA PHE A 163 1.31 -7.27 -0.86
C PHE A 163 0.03 -7.40 -0.01
N PRO A 164 -0.21 -6.50 0.95
CA PRO A 164 -1.29 -6.65 1.92
C PRO A 164 -2.65 -6.21 1.34
N PHE A 165 -3.21 -6.94 0.35
CA PHE A 165 -4.50 -6.60 -0.28
C PHE A 165 -5.65 -6.46 0.70
N HIS A 166 -5.63 -7.21 1.81
CA HIS A 166 -6.63 -7.05 2.87
C HIS A 166 -6.56 -5.66 3.50
N TYR A 167 -5.35 -5.18 3.80
CA TYR A 167 -5.13 -3.84 4.34
C TYR A 167 -5.50 -2.78 3.31
N TYR A 168 -5.02 -2.94 2.06
CA TYR A 168 -5.38 -2.04 0.95
C TYR A 168 -6.89 -1.85 0.82
N LYS A 169 -7.66 -2.93 0.95
CA LYS A 169 -9.11 -2.90 0.78
C LYS A 169 -9.85 -2.25 1.96
N ASN A 170 -9.34 -2.38 3.17
CA ASN A 170 -10.01 -1.97 4.40
C ASN A 170 -9.54 -0.61 4.94
N THR A 171 -8.56 0.02 4.29
CA THR A 171 -8.03 1.32 4.66
C THR A 171 -8.16 2.31 3.51
N THR A 172 -8.09 3.60 3.82
CA THR A 172 -8.06 4.66 2.82
C THR A 172 -6.63 4.81 2.31
N TRP A 173 -6.48 4.84 0.98
CA TRP A 173 -5.22 5.10 0.30
C TRP A 173 -5.31 6.40 -0.48
N ASN A 174 -4.27 7.21 -0.43
CA ASN A 174 -4.22 8.53 -1.03
C ASN A 174 -3.07 8.63 -2.03
N GLU A 175 -3.33 9.34 -3.11
CA GLU A 175 -2.31 9.80 -4.06
C GLU A 175 -1.57 10.97 -3.40
N GLU A 176 -0.28 10.85 -3.22
CA GLU A 176 0.56 11.84 -2.55
C GLU A 176 1.74 12.25 -3.41
N HIS A 177 2.12 13.52 -3.33
CA HIS A 177 3.31 14.03 -4.01
C HIS A 177 4.58 13.57 -3.29
N VAL A 178 5.51 13.00 -4.04
CA VAL A 178 6.86 12.69 -3.55
C VAL A 178 7.60 14.00 -3.28
N ALA A 179 7.75 14.87 -4.27
CA ALA A 179 8.15 16.26 -4.07
C ALA A 179 6.89 17.09 -3.78
N PRO A 180 6.78 17.74 -2.62
CA PRO A 180 5.56 18.42 -2.20
C PRO A 180 5.18 19.53 -3.18
N ALA A 181 3.87 19.69 -3.42
CA ALA A 181 3.33 20.74 -4.28
C ALA A 181 3.69 22.14 -3.76
N THR A 182 3.73 22.31 -2.45
CA THR A 182 4.24 23.52 -1.80
C THR A 182 5.62 23.21 -1.24
N PRO A 183 6.68 23.89 -1.69
CA PRO A 183 8.02 23.69 -1.16
C PRO A 183 8.01 23.83 0.37
N PHE A 184 8.71 22.91 1.02
CA PHE A 184 8.96 23.05 2.44
C PHE A 184 9.97 24.18 2.63
N GLU A 185 9.62 25.17 3.40
CA GLU A 185 10.55 26.24 3.83
C GLU A 185 10.61 26.27 5.35
N PRO A 186 11.81 26.25 5.95
CA PRO A 186 11.96 26.40 7.39
C PRO A 186 11.82 27.87 7.82
N ASN A 187 10.61 28.43 7.65
CA ASN A 187 10.30 29.85 7.84
C ASN A 187 9.68 30.18 9.21
N ASN A 188 9.65 29.25 10.13
CA ASN A 188 9.26 29.44 11.52
C ASN A 188 9.87 28.37 12.43
N LYS A 189 9.90 28.63 13.73
CA LYS A 189 10.55 27.78 14.74
C LYS A 189 10.16 26.30 14.66
N ASN A 190 8.87 26.03 14.45
CA ASN A 190 8.41 24.64 14.38
C ASN A 190 8.90 23.95 13.10
N ARG A 191 8.89 24.65 11.97
CA ARG A 191 9.40 24.13 10.70
C ARG A 191 10.91 23.99 10.71
N CYS A 192 11.65 24.93 11.34
CA CYS A 192 13.10 24.79 11.52
C CYS A 192 13.45 23.56 12.34
N PHE A 193 12.72 23.31 13.43
CA PHE A 193 12.91 22.11 14.24
C PHE A 193 12.59 20.84 13.49
N GLN A 194 11.44 20.79 12.78
CA GLN A 194 11.05 19.65 11.95
C GLN A 194 12.08 19.38 10.84
N PHE A 195 12.54 20.41 10.16
CA PHE A 195 13.58 20.33 9.15
C PHE A 195 14.85 19.66 9.70
N ALA A 196 15.36 20.18 10.82
CA ALA A 196 16.56 19.63 11.43
C ALA A 196 16.36 18.18 11.89
N ALA A 197 15.23 17.86 12.50
CA ALA A 197 14.92 16.50 12.94
C ALA A 197 14.85 15.51 11.75
N GLN A 198 14.15 15.88 10.67
CA GLN A 198 14.02 15.05 9.48
C GLN A 198 15.36 14.84 8.75
N MET A 199 16.16 15.89 8.64
CA MET A 199 17.46 15.78 7.97
C MET A 199 18.49 15.06 8.83
N LEU A 200 18.46 15.22 10.15
CA LEU A 200 19.28 14.41 11.05
C LEU A 200 18.93 12.92 10.93
N GLU A 201 17.63 12.59 10.91
CA GLU A 201 17.20 11.20 10.68
C GLU A 201 17.70 10.68 9.32
N TYR A 202 17.55 11.45 8.24
CA TYR A 202 18.02 11.08 6.90
C TYR A 202 19.52 10.76 6.85
N TYR A 203 20.35 11.52 7.57
CA TYR A 203 21.81 11.34 7.56
C TYR A 203 22.33 10.34 8.59
N THR A 204 21.61 10.12 9.70
CA THR A 204 22.11 9.35 10.84
C THR A 204 21.33 8.06 11.10
N ASP A 205 20.23 7.82 10.42
CA ASP A 205 19.25 6.73 10.67
C ASP A 205 18.69 6.75 12.12
N VAL A 206 18.81 7.87 12.84
CA VAL A 206 18.28 8.04 14.19
C VAL A 206 17.04 8.93 14.16
N SER A 207 15.88 8.37 14.48
CA SER A 207 14.61 9.09 14.41
C SER A 207 14.20 9.70 15.75
N TYR A 208 14.17 11.05 15.81
CA TYR A 208 13.52 11.78 16.91
C TYR A 208 12.04 11.43 17.02
N PHE A 209 11.35 11.25 15.90
CA PHE A 209 9.91 11.02 15.88
C PHE A 209 9.54 9.63 16.43
N GLU A 210 10.34 8.61 16.14
CA GLU A 210 10.15 7.26 16.71
C GLU A 210 10.40 7.26 18.23
N ILE A 211 11.41 7.97 18.71
CA ILE A 211 11.68 8.11 20.14
C ILE A 211 10.50 8.79 20.83
N LEU A 212 9.98 9.90 20.27
CA LEU A 212 8.84 10.60 20.82
C LEU A 212 7.57 9.74 20.83
N ASP A 213 7.34 8.98 19.77
CA ASP A 213 6.20 8.06 19.68
C ASP A 213 6.31 6.94 20.72
N GLY A 214 7.49 6.34 20.87
CA GLY A 214 7.78 5.33 21.90
C GLY A 214 7.49 5.85 23.30
N LEU A 215 8.02 7.03 23.65
CA LEU A 215 7.76 7.69 24.94
C LEU A 215 6.27 8.01 25.13
N THR A 216 5.59 8.41 24.07
CA THR A 216 4.16 8.71 24.11
C THR A 216 3.33 7.46 24.36
N LYS A 217 3.63 6.37 23.68
CA LYS A 217 2.97 5.06 23.88
C LYS A 217 3.18 4.55 25.30
N GLU A 218 4.40 4.63 25.82
CA GLU A 218 4.72 4.25 27.19
C GLU A 218 3.97 5.11 28.20
N ASN A 219 3.95 6.44 28.02
CA ASN A 219 3.23 7.38 28.87
C ASN A 219 1.71 7.10 28.89
N ASN A 220 1.13 6.70 27.76
CA ASN A 220 -0.29 6.37 27.66
C ASN A 220 -0.68 5.07 28.40
N ARG A 221 0.27 4.19 28.68
CA ARG A 221 0.07 2.98 29.49
C ARG A 221 0.01 3.28 30.99
N LYS A 222 0.53 4.44 31.42
CA LYS A 222 0.51 4.85 32.85
C LYS A 222 -0.87 5.32 33.30
N PRO A 223 -1.18 5.24 34.59
CA PRO A 223 -2.37 5.85 35.19
C PRO A 223 -2.46 7.35 34.84
N LYS A 224 -3.67 7.88 34.69
CA LYS A 224 -3.88 9.28 34.24
C LYS A 224 -3.17 10.32 35.11
N ASN A 225 -3.08 10.09 36.43
CA ASN A 225 -2.41 10.97 37.40
C ASN A 225 -0.88 10.95 37.32
N GLU A 226 -0.29 9.93 36.64
CA GLU A 226 1.16 9.78 36.49
C GLU A 226 1.64 10.16 35.07
N ARG A 227 0.71 10.53 34.18
CA ARG A 227 1.04 10.87 32.79
C ARG A 227 1.72 12.24 32.71
N LYS A 228 2.88 12.25 32.02
CA LYS A 228 3.55 13.49 31.64
C LYS A 228 2.72 14.25 30.59
N LYS A 229 2.79 15.57 30.63
CA LYS A 229 2.21 16.44 29.60
C LYS A 229 3.02 16.36 28.32
N LYS A 230 2.40 16.65 27.16
CA LYS A 230 3.02 16.58 25.84
C LYS A 230 4.37 17.31 25.75
N TYR A 231 4.48 18.52 26.31
CA TYR A 231 5.73 19.28 26.25
C TYR A 231 6.87 18.61 27.03
N ALA A 232 6.59 17.89 28.11
CA ALA A 232 7.59 17.16 28.88
C ALA A 232 8.09 15.96 28.09
N LEU A 233 7.23 15.26 27.38
CA LEU A 233 7.61 14.15 26.49
C LEU A 233 8.47 14.63 25.32
N VAL A 234 8.18 15.80 24.75
CA VAL A 234 9.00 16.44 23.73
C VAL A 234 10.40 16.74 24.25
N ASN A 235 10.52 17.28 25.46
CA ASN A 235 11.82 17.56 26.07
C ASN A 235 12.59 16.26 26.36
N ASP A 236 11.91 15.23 26.93
CA ASP A 236 12.52 13.93 27.17
C ASP A 236 13.06 13.33 25.86
N ALA A 237 12.30 13.42 24.76
CA ALA A 237 12.71 12.91 23.45
C ALA A 237 13.94 13.67 22.89
N VAL A 238 13.96 15.00 23.03
CA VAL A 238 15.10 15.82 22.63
C VAL A 238 16.36 15.47 23.44
N GLU A 239 16.23 15.34 24.77
CA GLU A 239 17.34 14.94 25.64
C GLU A 239 17.84 13.52 25.32
N THR A 240 16.95 12.62 24.92
CA THR A 240 17.32 11.25 24.57
C THR A 240 18.03 11.17 23.22
N VAL A 241 17.60 11.92 22.21
CA VAL A 241 18.10 11.79 20.83
C VAL A 241 19.43 12.53 20.61
N ILE A 242 19.69 13.65 21.30
CA ILE A 242 20.89 14.45 21.12
C ILE A 242 22.19 13.64 21.28
N PRO A 243 22.39 12.86 22.35
CA PRO A 243 23.58 12.04 22.48
C PRO A 243 23.75 11.00 21.38
N LEU A 244 22.64 10.48 20.84
CA LEU A 244 22.66 9.53 19.72
C LEU A 244 23.15 10.20 18.44
N TYR A 245 22.63 11.39 18.12
CA TYR A 245 23.12 12.19 16.98
C TYR A 245 24.61 12.52 17.13
N GLU A 246 25.03 13.02 18.30
CA GLU A 246 26.41 13.34 18.57
C GLU A 246 27.34 12.14 18.43
N GLY A 247 26.86 10.95 18.88
CA GLY A 247 27.60 9.70 18.72
C GLY A 247 27.83 9.35 17.25
N VAL A 248 26.79 9.38 16.40
CA VAL A 248 26.93 9.08 14.98
C VAL A 248 27.80 10.12 14.28
N ILE A 249 27.55 11.41 14.49
CA ILE A 249 28.27 12.52 13.85
C ILE A 249 29.78 12.50 14.18
N SER A 250 30.15 12.11 15.40
CA SER A 250 31.55 12.05 15.82
C SER A 250 32.37 10.93 15.15
N HIS A 251 31.72 9.96 14.54
CA HIS A 251 32.36 8.79 13.91
C HIS A 251 32.49 8.91 12.39
N ASP A 252 31.89 9.92 11.76
CA ASP A 252 31.85 10.08 10.30
C ASP A 252 32.16 11.54 9.90
N ASP A 253 33.37 11.78 9.38
CA ASP A 253 33.81 13.10 8.89
C ASP A 253 32.96 13.61 7.68
N GLY A 254 32.24 12.71 6.98
CA GLY A 254 31.32 13.06 5.89
C GLY A 254 30.04 13.77 6.33
N LEU A 255 29.75 13.75 7.63
CA LEU A 255 28.53 14.31 8.20
C LEU A 255 28.66 15.75 8.71
N SER A 256 29.54 16.55 8.13
CA SER A 256 29.78 17.96 8.56
C SER A 256 28.50 18.81 8.59
N ILE A 257 27.59 18.59 7.65
CA ILE A 257 26.27 19.25 7.57
C ILE A 257 25.39 18.93 8.79
N CYS A 258 25.57 17.76 9.39
CA CYS A 258 24.81 17.34 10.57
C CYS A 258 25.16 18.16 11.81
N ILE A 259 26.36 18.72 11.87
CA ILE A 259 26.77 19.64 12.95
C ILE A 259 25.88 20.89 12.95
N ASP A 260 25.62 21.44 11.77
CA ASP A 260 24.77 22.63 11.63
C ASP A 260 23.30 22.29 11.81
N LEU A 261 22.84 21.10 11.33
CA LEU A 261 21.51 20.57 11.62
C LEU A 261 21.29 20.37 13.14
N LEU A 262 22.29 19.86 13.84
CA LEU A 262 22.22 19.68 15.30
C LEU A 262 22.17 21.02 16.04
N LYS A 263 22.88 22.05 15.54
CA LYS A 263 22.74 23.42 16.06
C LYS A 263 21.34 23.96 15.86
N ILE A 264 20.75 23.81 14.68
CA ILE A 264 19.36 24.20 14.39
C ILE A 264 18.39 23.47 15.34
N PHE A 265 18.58 22.16 15.54
CA PHE A 265 17.76 21.33 16.41
C PHE A 265 17.80 21.80 17.88
N LYS A 266 18.96 22.24 18.36
CA LYS A 266 19.18 22.76 19.73
C LYS A 266 18.83 24.23 19.88
N ALA A 267 18.91 25.04 18.81
CA ALA A 267 18.72 26.50 18.86
C ALA A 267 17.28 26.93 19.13
N ARG A 268 17.13 28.18 19.57
CA ARG A 268 15.82 28.82 19.79
C ARG A 268 15.87 30.27 19.25
N GLY A 269 14.76 30.75 18.70
CA GLY A 269 14.62 32.14 18.25
C GLY A 269 15.10 32.39 16.81
N ASN A 270 15.42 33.65 16.49
CA ASN A 270 15.73 34.11 15.13
C ASN A 270 17.05 33.51 14.57
N GLU A 271 17.99 33.20 15.45
CA GLU A 271 19.26 32.53 15.05
C GLU A 271 18.96 31.15 14.43
N GLN A 272 17.99 30.43 14.98
CA GLN A 272 17.53 29.15 14.45
C GLN A 272 17.00 29.30 13.01
N GLU A 273 16.18 30.32 12.74
CA GLU A 273 15.55 30.55 11.43
C GLU A 273 16.62 30.92 10.38
N ASN A 274 17.56 31.80 10.70
CA ASN A 274 18.62 32.18 9.78
C ASN A 274 19.54 31.00 9.44
N LEU A 275 19.94 30.22 10.44
CA LEU A 275 20.79 29.05 10.22
C LEU A 275 20.03 27.97 9.42
N ALA A 276 18.76 27.73 9.73
CA ALA A 276 17.94 26.77 9.01
C ALA A 276 17.76 27.15 7.54
N ALA A 277 17.51 28.42 7.22
CA ALA A 277 17.40 28.89 5.84
C ALA A 277 18.69 28.67 5.05
N LYS A 278 19.87 28.96 5.66
CA LYS A 278 21.16 28.72 5.04
C LYS A 278 21.39 27.24 4.74
N VAL A 279 21.27 26.40 5.76
CA VAL A 279 21.51 24.95 5.64
C VAL A 279 20.51 24.29 4.69
N PHE A 280 19.25 24.74 4.70
CA PHE A 280 18.26 24.28 3.75
C PHE A 280 18.68 24.51 2.30
N LYS A 281 19.16 25.71 1.99
CA LYS A 281 19.65 26.05 0.65
C LYS A 281 20.85 25.19 0.25
N GLU A 282 21.84 25.02 1.12
CA GLU A 282 22.99 24.14 0.88
C GLU A 282 22.59 22.70 0.58
N ILE A 283 21.59 22.15 1.30
CA ILE A 283 21.08 20.80 1.07
C ILE A 283 20.37 20.71 -0.29
N ILE A 284 19.49 21.65 -0.61
CA ILE A 284 18.77 21.66 -1.90
C ILE A 284 19.74 21.74 -3.08
N GLU A 285 20.76 22.60 -2.99
CA GLU A 285 21.81 22.72 -4.00
C GLU A 285 22.63 21.41 -4.13
N SER A 286 23.01 20.79 -3.02
CA SER A 286 23.79 19.53 -3.01
C SER A 286 23.03 18.36 -3.61
N LEU A 287 21.70 18.34 -3.47
CA LEU A 287 20.82 17.33 -4.05
C LEU A 287 20.52 17.56 -5.54
N GLY A 288 21.04 18.65 -6.14
CA GLY A 288 20.78 18.99 -7.53
C GLY A 288 19.31 19.37 -7.81
N ILE A 289 18.56 19.69 -6.77
CA ILE A 289 17.18 20.14 -6.89
C ILE A 289 17.21 21.59 -7.34
N GLN A 290 16.91 21.86 -8.62
CA GLN A 290 16.81 23.23 -9.11
C GLN A 290 15.53 23.87 -8.55
N GLU A 291 15.67 25.02 -7.88
CA GLU A 291 14.52 25.80 -7.38
C GLU A 291 13.47 26.07 -8.50
N ASN A 292 13.93 26.27 -9.74
CA ASN A 292 13.08 26.51 -10.91
C ASN A 292 12.23 25.30 -11.34
N THR A 293 12.59 24.06 -10.96
CA THR A 293 11.76 22.89 -11.22
C THR A 293 10.62 22.74 -10.21
N LEU A 294 10.74 23.44 -9.08
CA LEU A 294 9.69 23.47 -8.05
C LEU A 294 8.64 24.57 -8.34
N ASP A 295 8.95 25.57 -9.13
CA ASP A 295 8.08 26.73 -9.43
C ASP A 295 7.41 26.69 -10.79
N SER A 296 7.55 25.59 -11.57
CA SER A 296 6.86 25.49 -12.85
C SER A 296 5.35 25.39 -12.64
N ASP A 297 4.66 26.44 -13.03
CA ASP A 297 3.18 26.60 -13.04
C ASP A 297 2.52 25.71 -14.13
N ASP A 298 3.30 24.80 -14.73
CA ASP A 298 2.92 23.94 -15.85
C ASP A 298 2.18 22.65 -15.45
N GLY A 299 1.87 22.48 -14.16
CA GLY A 299 1.21 21.28 -13.63
C GLY A 299 2.08 20.03 -13.63
N SER A 300 3.38 20.14 -13.92
CA SER A 300 4.31 18.98 -14.00
C SER A 300 4.41 18.19 -12.69
N ARG A 301 4.12 18.83 -11.56
CA ARG A 301 4.13 18.20 -10.23
C ARG A 301 3.05 17.16 -10.03
N ASP A 302 1.93 17.30 -10.73
CA ASP A 302 0.78 16.40 -10.60
C ASP A 302 0.92 15.11 -11.40
N TYR A 303 1.92 15.01 -12.27
CA TYR A 303 2.13 13.81 -13.08
C TYR A 303 2.64 12.61 -12.28
N ILE A 304 2.42 11.40 -12.82
CA ILE A 304 2.72 10.12 -12.21
C ILE A 304 4.15 10.00 -11.65
N TRP A 305 5.15 10.61 -12.28
CA TRP A 305 6.54 10.53 -11.81
C TRP A 305 6.79 11.19 -10.46
N ASN A 306 5.86 12.05 -10.03
CA ASN A 306 5.90 12.72 -8.73
C ASN A 306 4.77 12.23 -7.80
N GLN A 307 4.16 11.08 -8.10
CA GLN A 307 3.06 10.57 -7.32
C GLN A 307 3.40 9.21 -6.72
N VAL A 308 2.89 8.95 -5.54
CA VAL A 308 2.97 7.68 -4.83
C VAL A 308 1.62 7.37 -4.19
N LEU A 309 1.29 6.11 -4.07
CA LEU A 309 0.09 5.65 -3.41
C LEU A 309 0.43 5.19 -1.98
N LEU A 310 -0.05 5.92 -0.98
CA LEU A 310 0.20 5.66 0.43
C LEU A 310 -1.11 5.45 1.19
N ASP A 311 -1.07 4.62 2.23
CA ASP A 311 -2.17 4.55 3.17
C ASP A 311 -2.29 5.84 4.00
N GLU A 312 -3.49 6.11 4.51
CA GLU A 312 -3.79 7.35 5.23
C GLU A 312 -2.91 7.56 6.48
N GLY A 313 -2.52 6.48 7.16
CA GLY A 313 -1.66 6.55 8.35
C GLY A 313 -0.25 7.00 8.00
N THR A 314 0.32 6.37 6.99
CA THR A 314 1.64 6.70 6.44
C THR A 314 1.64 8.13 5.89
N ASN A 315 0.63 8.49 5.08
CA ASN A 315 0.51 9.83 4.51
C ASN A 315 0.44 10.93 5.59
N LYS A 316 -0.34 10.73 6.65
CA LYS A 316 -0.43 11.69 7.77
C LYS A 316 0.89 11.83 8.53
N SER A 317 1.69 10.78 8.63
CA SER A 317 2.98 10.82 9.33
C SER A 317 4.02 11.65 8.57
N TYR A 318 3.99 11.65 7.23
CA TYR A 318 4.93 12.42 6.41
C TYR A 318 4.53 13.88 6.25
N GLY A 319 3.25 14.21 6.24
CA GLY A 319 2.76 15.59 6.10
C GLY A 319 3.50 16.37 5.01
N ASN A 320 3.98 17.58 5.35
CA ASN A 320 4.78 18.42 4.48
C ASN A 320 6.30 18.18 4.64
N ALA A 321 6.73 16.94 4.91
CA ALA A 321 8.13 16.61 5.03
C ALA A 321 8.91 16.95 3.75
N ILE A 322 10.19 17.25 3.91
CA ILE A 322 11.08 17.56 2.79
C ILE A 322 11.33 16.33 1.93
N PHE A 323 11.61 16.55 0.65
CA PHE A 323 11.76 15.49 -0.34
C PHE A 323 12.73 14.36 0.05
N PRO A 324 13.97 14.63 0.53
CA PRO A 324 14.88 13.56 0.92
C PRO A 324 14.33 12.65 2.01
N TYR A 325 13.69 13.23 3.01
CA TYR A 325 13.07 12.51 4.11
C TYR A 325 11.89 11.64 3.63
N LYS A 326 11.00 12.18 2.77
CA LYS A 326 9.93 11.40 2.16
C LYS A 326 10.48 10.21 1.39
N ARG A 327 11.53 10.43 0.57
CA ARG A 327 12.11 9.37 -0.25
C ARG A 327 12.73 8.23 0.55
N MET A 328 13.23 8.50 1.75
CA MET A 328 13.78 7.46 2.63
C MET A 328 12.71 6.47 3.11
N HIS A 329 11.47 6.94 3.26
CA HIS A 329 10.37 6.18 3.85
C HIS A 329 9.33 5.67 2.83
N ILE A 330 9.48 5.96 1.55
CA ILE A 330 8.69 5.45 0.42
C ILE A 330 9.39 4.27 -0.24
#